data_0d2214644c08a4a5b4c8d4ce1ccfc13d
#
_entry.id   0d2214644c08a4a5b4c8d4ce1ccfc13d
#
_cell.length_a   1.000
_cell.length_b   1.000
_cell.length_c   1.000
_cell.angle_alpha   90.00
_cell.angle_beta   90.00
_cell.angle_gamma   90.00
#
_symmetry.space_group_name_H-M   'P 1'
#
loop_
_entity.id
_entity.type
_entity.pdbx_description
1 polymer ?
#
loop_
_entity_poly.entity_id
_entity_poly.type
_entity_poly.pdbx_seq_one_letter_code
_entity_poly.pdbx_strand_id
1 'polypeptide(L)'
;MTELQLRQQLCDAARTYLGCREADGSHRPIIDRYNAIRPLPGGVKLGYADPWCAAFVSAAAAQCDLEKIVFPHCNCQAMLALYKAAGRWEEQDFAVPHPGDVIFYDWDDDGVGDCTGTADHVGVVTAVTGDLLTVVEGNKSDAVSERKLYAGARFIRGYGQPDYASLTTEDPIPAPASSTPVVIAKPVTDVTGCGNPSPQNSNLKTQISLPILSRGDKGETVRALQLLLIGRGCRCGPWGADGDFGAATQGAVESYQRGHKLSMDGVVGPATWSALLGV
;
A
#
# COMPACT_ATOMS: atom_id res chain seq x y z
N MET A 1 -22.57 2.08 12.94
CA MET A 1 -21.11 1.87 13.08
C MET A 1 -20.37 2.80 12.13
N THR A 2 -19.22 3.30 12.52
CA THR A 2 -18.36 4.09 11.64
C THR A 2 -17.57 3.19 10.68
N GLU A 3 -17.06 3.74 9.59
CA GLU A 3 -16.16 3.04 8.67
C GLU A 3 -14.94 2.46 9.40
N LEU A 4 -14.33 3.24 10.29
CA LEU A 4 -13.17 2.80 11.08
C LEU A 4 -13.49 1.58 11.94
N GLN A 5 -14.67 1.54 12.56
CA GLN A 5 -15.11 0.39 13.36
C GLN A 5 -15.30 -0.87 12.49
N LEU A 6 -15.88 -0.73 11.30
CA LEU A 6 -16.07 -1.84 10.37
C LEU A 6 -14.71 -2.38 9.86
N ARG A 7 -13.78 -1.50 9.51
CA ARG A 7 -12.41 -1.87 9.13
C ARG A 7 -11.71 -2.62 10.25
N GLN A 8 -11.84 -2.13 11.48
CA GLN A 8 -11.25 -2.78 12.66
C GLN A 8 -11.85 -4.16 12.90
N GLN A 9 -13.16 -4.35 12.70
CA GLN A 9 -13.80 -5.66 12.83
C GLN A 9 -13.19 -6.70 11.88
N LEU A 10 -12.93 -6.36 10.61
CA LEU A 10 -12.27 -7.29 9.68
C LEU A 10 -10.84 -7.60 10.14
N CYS A 11 -10.09 -6.58 10.55
CA CYS A 11 -8.73 -6.78 11.08
C CYS A 11 -8.71 -7.72 12.29
N ASP A 12 -9.62 -7.51 13.22
CA ASP A 12 -9.71 -8.32 14.45
C ASP A 12 -10.19 -9.73 14.13
N ALA A 13 -11.19 -9.90 13.25
CA ALA A 13 -11.62 -11.19 12.77
C ALA A 13 -10.46 -12.00 12.16
N ALA A 14 -9.65 -11.37 11.30
CA ALA A 14 -8.47 -12.02 10.73
C ALA A 14 -7.46 -12.44 11.80
N ARG A 15 -7.21 -11.57 12.80
CA ARG A 15 -6.26 -11.86 13.89
C ARG A 15 -6.73 -13.00 14.82
N THR A 16 -8.05 -13.25 14.95
CA THR A 16 -8.54 -14.34 15.81
C THR A 16 -8.05 -15.71 15.36
N TYR A 17 -7.66 -15.85 14.09
CA TYR A 17 -7.16 -17.10 13.51
C TYR A 17 -5.64 -17.25 13.57
N LEU A 18 -4.89 -16.26 14.09
CA LEU A 18 -3.43 -16.35 14.14
C LEU A 18 -2.98 -17.61 14.87
N GLY A 19 -2.04 -18.34 14.25
CA GLY A 19 -1.53 -19.61 14.74
C GLY A 19 -2.34 -20.84 14.37
N CYS A 20 -3.54 -20.71 13.78
CA CYS A 20 -4.25 -21.83 13.17
C CYS A 20 -3.42 -22.43 12.04
N ARG A 21 -3.35 -23.77 11.94
CA ARG A 21 -2.48 -24.47 10.99
C ARG A 21 -3.02 -25.84 10.60
N GLU A 22 -2.53 -26.35 9.47
CA GLU A 22 -2.91 -27.67 8.97
C GLU A 22 -2.40 -28.80 9.88
N ALA A 23 -1.17 -28.68 10.39
CA ALA A 23 -0.49 -29.73 11.14
C ALA A 23 -1.27 -30.24 12.36
N ASP A 24 -2.10 -29.39 12.99
CA ASP A 24 -2.94 -29.78 14.14
C ASP A 24 -4.44 -29.72 13.83
N GLY A 25 -4.82 -29.40 12.59
CA GLY A 25 -6.20 -29.30 12.13
C GLY A 25 -6.94 -28.04 12.61
N SER A 26 -6.28 -27.11 13.29
CA SER A 26 -6.90 -25.87 13.79
C SER A 26 -7.35 -24.91 12.68
N HIS A 27 -6.90 -25.09 11.42
CA HIS A 27 -7.37 -24.36 10.24
C HIS A 27 -8.79 -24.77 9.79
N ARG A 28 -9.28 -25.97 10.16
CA ARG A 28 -10.57 -26.51 9.67
C ARG A 28 -11.77 -25.59 9.93
N PRO A 29 -11.92 -24.94 11.07
CA PRO A 29 -13.02 -24.00 11.30
C PRO A 29 -13.05 -22.84 10.31
N ILE A 30 -11.91 -22.44 9.72
CA ILE A 30 -11.83 -21.41 8.68
C ILE A 30 -12.50 -21.91 7.40
N ILE A 31 -12.17 -23.14 6.98
CA ILE A 31 -12.75 -23.79 5.80
C ILE A 31 -14.23 -24.08 6.02
N ASP A 32 -14.62 -24.53 7.20
CA ASP A 32 -16.02 -24.78 7.53
C ASP A 32 -16.85 -23.49 7.48
N ARG A 33 -16.31 -22.36 7.97
CA ARG A 33 -16.97 -21.05 7.90
C ARG A 33 -17.12 -20.59 6.47
N TYR A 34 -16.07 -20.68 5.63
CA TYR A 34 -16.18 -20.41 4.21
C TYR A 34 -17.26 -21.25 3.55
N ASN A 35 -17.26 -22.57 3.79
CA ASN A 35 -18.24 -23.52 3.25
C ASN A 35 -19.66 -23.26 3.73
N ALA A 36 -19.84 -22.52 4.81
CA ALA A 36 -21.15 -22.13 5.35
C ALA A 36 -21.75 -20.86 4.71
N ILE A 37 -20.97 -20.06 3.98
CA ILE A 37 -21.45 -18.86 3.29
C ILE A 37 -22.55 -19.23 2.29
N ARG A 38 -23.62 -18.42 2.24
CA ARG A 38 -24.77 -18.65 1.32
C ARG A 38 -25.11 -17.39 0.52
N PRO A 39 -25.25 -17.48 -0.83
CA PRO A 39 -24.89 -18.63 -1.66
C PRO A 39 -23.40 -18.98 -1.53
N LEU A 40 -23.04 -20.25 -1.74
CA LEU A 40 -21.63 -20.67 -1.69
C LEU A 40 -20.82 -19.92 -2.75
N PRO A 41 -19.75 -19.17 -2.38
CA PRO A 41 -19.00 -18.35 -3.31
C PRO A 41 -18.39 -19.16 -4.45
N GLY A 42 -18.65 -18.75 -5.69
CA GLY A 42 -18.22 -19.51 -6.88
C GLY A 42 -18.83 -20.91 -7.01
N GLY A 43 -19.72 -21.33 -6.13
CA GLY A 43 -20.29 -22.69 -6.10
C GLY A 43 -19.30 -23.76 -5.67
N VAL A 44 -18.11 -23.40 -5.19
CA VAL A 44 -17.02 -24.34 -4.89
C VAL A 44 -16.90 -24.58 -3.38
N LYS A 45 -17.11 -25.82 -2.97
CA LYS A 45 -16.86 -26.27 -1.59
C LYS A 45 -15.41 -26.73 -1.47
N LEU A 46 -14.70 -26.24 -0.43
CA LEU A 46 -13.33 -26.66 -0.14
C LEU A 46 -13.26 -27.88 0.78
N GLY A 47 -12.29 -28.74 0.52
CA GLY A 47 -11.78 -29.73 1.47
C GLY A 47 -10.67 -29.12 2.34
N TYR A 48 -10.29 -29.86 3.39
CA TYR A 48 -9.28 -29.39 4.35
C TYR A 48 -7.83 -29.42 3.81
N ALA A 49 -7.60 -30.03 2.67
CA ALA A 49 -6.30 -30.09 2.01
C ALA A 49 -6.20 -29.18 0.76
N ASP A 50 -7.27 -28.45 0.45
CA ASP A 50 -7.27 -27.51 -0.67
C ASP A 50 -6.57 -26.20 -0.26
N PRO A 51 -5.99 -25.41 -1.20
CA PRO A 51 -5.49 -24.08 -0.90
C PRO A 51 -6.58 -23.17 -0.32
N TRP A 52 -6.32 -22.52 0.82
CA TRP A 52 -7.36 -21.80 1.58
C TRP A 52 -7.04 -20.33 1.90
N CYS A 53 -6.06 -19.71 1.24
CA CYS A 53 -5.74 -18.30 1.47
C CYS A 53 -6.92 -17.36 1.20
N ALA A 54 -7.61 -17.52 0.07
CA ALA A 54 -8.80 -16.71 -0.24
C ALA A 54 -10.02 -17.10 0.62
N ALA A 55 -10.14 -18.39 0.97
CA ALA A 55 -11.17 -18.85 1.90
C ALA A 55 -10.96 -18.27 3.31
N PHE A 56 -9.73 -18.05 3.74
CA PHE A 56 -9.41 -17.37 5.01
C PHE A 56 -9.96 -15.94 5.03
N VAL A 57 -9.70 -15.14 3.99
CA VAL A 57 -10.23 -13.76 3.87
C VAL A 57 -11.75 -13.78 3.87
N SER A 58 -12.34 -14.74 3.15
CA SER A 58 -13.79 -14.93 3.07
C SER A 58 -14.39 -15.31 4.44
N ALA A 59 -13.71 -16.19 5.19
CA ALA A 59 -14.14 -16.61 6.52
C ALA A 59 -14.01 -15.46 7.54
N ALA A 60 -12.96 -14.65 7.45
CA ALA A 60 -12.82 -13.48 8.30
C ALA A 60 -13.94 -12.46 8.03
N ALA A 61 -14.29 -12.23 6.76
CA ALA A 61 -15.42 -11.39 6.39
C ALA A 61 -16.77 -11.94 6.92
N ALA A 62 -16.99 -13.24 6.76
CA ALA A 62 -18.21 -13.90 7.24
C ALA A 62 -18.32 -13.93 8.78
N GLN A 63 -17.21 -13.79 9.50
CA GLN A 63 -17.20 -13.71 10.96
C GLN A 63 -17.76 -12.38 11.48
N CYS A 64 -17.73 -11.35 10.67
CA CYS A 64 -18.15 -9.99 11.02
C CYS A 64 -19.21 -9.41 10.08
N ASP A 65 -19.92 -10.25 9.33
CA ASP A 65 -21.02 -9.88 8.42
C ASP A 65 -20.61 -8.86 7.34
N LEU A 66 -19.36 -8.96 6.83
CA LEU A 66 -18.80 -8.06 5.80
C LEU A 66 -18.70 -8.70 4.41
N GLU A 67 -19.35 -9.87 4.17
CA GLU A 67 -19.25 -10.61 2.91
C GLU A 67 -19.71 -9.78 1.70
N LYS A 68 -20.67 -8.88 1.91
CA LYS A 68 -21.20 -8.04 0.82
C LYS A 68 -20.17 -7.10 0.21
N ILE A 69 -19.15 -6.71 0.96
CA ILE A 69 -18.14 -5.73 0.55
C ILE A 69 -16.74 -6.32 0.38
N VAL A 70 -16.48 -7.50 0.98
CA VAL A 70 -15.17 -8.19 0.88
C VAL A 70 -15.14 -9.18 -0.29
N PHE A 71 -16.30 -9.48 -0.88
CA PHE A 71 -16.45 -10.35 -2.06
C PHE A 71 -15.84 -11.75 -1.88
N PRO A 72 -16.45 -12.62 -1.03
CA PRO A 72 -15.91 -13.93 -0.73
C PRO A 72 -15.68 -14.81 -1.98
N HIS A 73 -14.55 -15.51 -1.99
CA HIS A 73 -14.23 -16.55 -2.96
C HIS A 73 -13.17 -17.50 -2.38
N CYS A 74 -12.97 -18.67 -2.97
CA CYS A 74 -11.87 -19.57 -2.61
C CYS A 74 -10.66 -19.48 -3.56
N ASN A 75 -10.77 -18.70 -4.61
CA ASN A 75 -9.71 -18.46 -5.59
C ASN A 75 -9.33 -16.98 -5.60
N CYS A 76 -8.03 -16.69 -5.49
CA CYS A 76 -7.52 -15.33 -5.38
C CYS A 76 -7.82 -14.48 -6.61
N GLN A 77 -7.58 -15.03 -7.80
CA GLN A 77 -7.83 -14.32 -9.06
C GLN A 77 -9.33 -14.03 -9.27
N ALA A 78 -10.21 -14.95 -8.90
CA ALA A 78 -11.65 -14.73 -8.97
C ALA A 78 -12.11 -13.66 -7.95
N MET A 79 -11.55 -13.66 -6.73
CA MET A 79 -11.81 -12.62 -5.73
C MET A 79 -11.34 -11.25 -6.23
N LEU A 80 -10.14 -11.15 -6.81
CA LEU A 80 -9.62 -9.94 -7.44
C LEU A 80 -10.57 -9.43 -8.54
N ALA A 81 -11.06 -10.34 -9.41
CA ALA A 81 -11.98 -9.97 -10.49
C ALA A 81 -13.29 -9.36 -9.95
N LEU A 82 -13.78 -9.81 -8.80
CA LEU A 82 -14.96 -9.22 -8.14
C LEU A 82 -14.67 -7.79 -7.68
N TYR A 83 -13.48 -7.51 -7.09
CA TYR A 83 -13.08 -6.15 -6.74
C TYR A 83 -12.98 -5.24 -7.97
N LYS A 84 -12.38 -5.73 -9.07
CA LYS A 84 -12.33 -4.97 -10.34
C LYS A 84 -13.72 -4.68 -10.89
N ALA A 85 -14.61 -5.68 -10.90
CA ALA A 85 -15.99 -5.52 -11.38
C ALA A 85 -16.80 -4.52 -10.54
N ALA A 86 -16.52 -4.44 -9.24
CA ALA A 86 -17.15 -3.49 -8.33
C ALA A 86 -16.54 -2.08 -8.38
N GLY A 87 -15.47 -1.84 -9.15
CA GLY A 87 -14.74 -0.57 -9.15
C GLY A 87 -14.03 -0.29 -7.80
N ARG A 88 -13.67 -1.34 -7.07
CA ARG A 88 -13.05 -1.31 -5.74
C ARG A 88 -11.65 -1.93 -5.74
N TRP A 89 -10.94 -1.78 -6.84
CA TRP A 89 -9.60 -2.30 -7.04
C TRP A 89 -8.59 -1.18 -7.21
N GLU A 90 -7.53 -1.20 -6.42
CA GLU A 90 -6.35 -0.35 -6.60
C GLU A 90 -5.26 -1.16 -7.31
N GLU A 91 -4.95 -0.76 -8.53
CA GLU A 91 -3.98 -1.45 -9.39
C GLU A 91 -2.53 -1.20 -8.97
N GLN A 92 -2.27 -0.05 -8.34
CA GLN A 92 -0.91 0.37 -8.06
C GLN A 92 -0.36 -0.32 -6.80
N ASP A 93 0.67 -1.10 -6.95
CA ASP A 93 1.34 -1.84 -5.89
C ASP A 93 1.99 -0.93 -4.82
N PHE A 94 2.43 0.27 -5.22
CA PHE A 94 3.01 1.28 -4.33
C PHE A 94 1.96 2.15 -3.61
N ALA A 95 0.68 2.02 -3.92
CA ALA A 95 -0.36 2.66 -3.14
C ALA A 95 -0.31 2.16 -1.70
N VAL A 96 -0.48 3.07 -0.75
CA VAL A 96 -0.54 2.71 0.67
C VAL A 96 -1.98 2.38 1.03
N PRO A 97 -2.30 1.11 1.31
CA PRO A 97 -3.66 0.70 1.67
C PRO A 97 -4.02 1.16 3.08
N HIS A 98 -5.28 1.00 3.44
CA HIS A 98 -5.74 1.20 4.81
C HIS A 98 -5.91 -0.14 5.53
N PRO A 99 -5.83 -0.19 6.87
CA PRO A 99 -6.26 -1.36 7.62
C PRO A 99 -7.68 -1.77 7.23
N GLY A 100 -7.90 -3.07 7.00
CA GLY A 100 -9.15 -3.61 6.47
C GLY A 100 -9.19 -3.73 4.94
N ASP A 101 -8.22 -3.22 4.20
CA ASP A 101 -8.09 -3.53 2.78
C ASP A 101 -7.53 -4.95 2.58
N VAL A 102 -7.76 -5.50 1.40
CA VAL A 102 -7.35 -6.87 1.05
C VAL A 102 -6.19 -6.77 0.06
N ILE A 103 -5.03 -7.30 0.44
CA ILE A 103 -3.84 -7.29 -0.40
C ILE A 103 -3.75 -8.58 -1.20
N PHE A 104 -3.40 -8.47 -2.46
CA PHE A 104 -3.19 -9.59 -3.38
C PHE A 104 -1.73 -9.65 -3.81
N TYR A 105 -1.25 -10.86 -4.02
CA TYR A 105 0.13 -11.12 -4.43
C TYR A 105 0.15 -11.94 -5.72
N ASP A 106 1.18 -11.71 -6.52
CA ASP A 106 1.62 -12.51 -7.64
C ASP A 106 3.06 -12.95 -7.36
N TRP A 107 3.25 -14.22 -6.98
CA TRP A 107 4.59 -14.74 -6.65
C TRP A 107 5.40 -15.08 -7.89
N ASP A 108 4.72 -15.31 -9.01
CA ASP A 108 5.32 -15.62 -10.31
C ASP A 108 5.74 -14.34 -11.07
N ASP A 109 5.53 -13.16 -10.49
CA ASP A 109 6.00 -11.90 -11.06
C ASP A 109 7.48 -12.03 -11.43
N ASP A 110 7.74 -12.09 -12.74
CA ASP A 110 9.08 -12.25 -13.33
C ASP A 110 9.97 -11.01 -13.16
N GLY A 111 9.51 -10.07 -12.36
CA GLY A 111 10.16 -8.82 -12.07
C GLY A 111 9.77 -7.70 -13.04
N VAL A 112 8.75 -7.79 -13.85
CA VAL A 112 8.30 -6.69 -14.73
C VAL A 112 7.37 -5.69 -14.04
N GLY A 113 7.07 -5.79 -12.72
CA GLY A 113 6.36 -4.78 -11.90
C GLY A 113 5.40 -3.90 -12.68
N ASP A 114 4.50 -4.54 -13.42
CA ASP A 114 3.61 -3.85 -14.34
C ASP A 114 2.16 -3.89 -13.85
N CYS A 115 1.97 -4.29 -12.58
CA CYS A 115 0.65 -4.45 -11.97
C CYS A 115 -0.25 -5.41 -12.79
N THR A 116 0.34 -6.30 -13.57
CA THR A 116 -0.35 -7.37 -14.33
C THR A 116 -0.14 -8.72 -13.66
N GLY A 117 -0.52 -9.80 -14.30
CA GLY A 117 -0.35 -11.15 -13.80
C GLY A 117 -1.54 -11.68 -13.02
N THR A 118 -1.36 -12.87 -12.48
CA THR A 118 -2.42 -13.65 -11.81
C THR A 118 -2.23 -13.62 -10.30
N ALA A 119 -3.25 -13.17 -9.58
CA ALA A 119 -3.20 -13.24 -8.12
C ALA A 119 -3.25 -14.70 -7.67
N ASP A 120 -2.21 -15.15 -6.99
CA ASP A 120 -2.06 -16.51 -6.47
C ASP A 120 -2.10 -16.57 -4.94
N HIS A 121 -2.02 -15.43 -4.25
CA HIS A 121 -2.15 -15.33 -2.80
C HIS A 121 -2.89 -14.05 -2.38
N VAL A 122 -3.41 -14.05 -1.14
CA VAL A 122 -4.22 -12.95 -0.61
C VAL A 122 -4.15 -12.90 0.91
N GLY A 123 -4.26 -11.68 1.47
CA GLY A 123 -4.32 -11.46 2.92
C GLY A 123 -5.13 -10.21 3.29
N VAL A 124 -5.32 -9.99 4.57
CA VAL A 124 -5.97 -8.78 5.12
C VAL A 124 -4.89 -7.86 5.68
N VAL A 125 -4.86 -6.61 5.21
CA VAL A 125 -4.01 -5.57 5.80
C VAL A 125 -4.57 -5.22 7.17
N THR A 126 -3.82 -5.46 8.24
CA THR A 126 -4.32 -5.29 9.61
C THR A 126 -3.71 -4.09 10.33
N ALA A 127 -2.56 -3.59 9.87
CA ALA A 127 -1.97 -2.35 10.35
C ALA A 127 -1.11 -1.70 9.27
N VAL A 128 -1.01 -0.38 9.32
CA VAL A 128 -0.17 0.43 8.42
C VAL A 128 0.57 1.47 9.26
N THR A 129 1.89 1.56 9.10
CA THR A 129 2.73 2.56 9.78
C THR A 129 3.65 3.18 8.73
N GLY A 130 3.34 4.39 8.29
CA GLY A 130 3.93 4.93 7.06
C GLY A 130 3.54 4.05 5.88
N ASP A 131 4.49 3.45 5.20
CA ASP A 131 4.29 2.48 4.13
C ASP A 131 4.61 1.02 4.55
N LEU A 132 4.96 0.80 5.83
CA LEU A 132 5.10 -0.54 6.39
C LEU A 132 3.72 -1.14 6.68
N LEU A 133 3.40 -2.21 5.98
CA LEU A 133 2.17 -2.96 6.10
C LEU A 133 2.36 -4.15 7.03
N THR A 134 1.38 -4.41 7.90
CA THR A 134 1.23 -5.68 8.60
C THR A 134 0.00 -6.39 8.02
N VAL A 135 0.19 -7.59 7.53
CA VAL A 135 -0.84 -8.38 6.85
C VAL A 135 -1.01 -9.69 7.58
N VAL A 136 -2.26 -10.12 7.79
CA VAL A 136 -2.57 -11.47 8.26
C VAL A 136 -3.00 -12.28 7.05
N GLU A 137 -2.34 -13.41 6.85
CA GLU A 137 -2.50 -14.30 5.70
C GLU A 137 -2.89 -15.70 6.15
N GLY A 138 -3.87 -16.30 5.50
CA GLY A 138 -4.18 -17.72 5.62
C GLY A 138 -3.35 -18.55 4.64
N ASN A 139 -3.11 -19.80 4.99
CA ASN A 139 -2.33 -20.74 4.19
C ASN A 139 -0.90 -20.26 3.82
N LYS A 140 -0.34 -19.41 4.65
CA LYS A 140 1.07 -19.01 4.53
C LYS A 140 1.91 -20.06 5.26
N SER A 141 2.58 -20.93 4.48
CA SER A 141 3.26 -22.13 5.01
C SER A 141 2.31 -22.96 5.86
N ASP A 142 1.14 -23.28 5.31
CA ASP A 142 0.08 -24.10 5.92
C ASP A 142 -0.47 -23.59 7.26
N ALA A 143 -0.35 -22.27 7.48
CA ALA A 143 -0.81 -21.63 8.71
C ALA A 143 -1.41 -20.23 8.47
N VAL A 144 -2.08 -19.69 9.50
CA VAL A 144 -2.40 -18.26 9.60
C VAL A 144 -1.26 -17.56 10.30
N SER A 145 -0.63 -16.61 9.61
CA SER A 145 0.50 -15.89 10.17
C SER A 145 0.58 -14.45 9.66
N GLU A 146 1.33 -13.64 10.37
CA GLU A 146 1.61 -12.27 9.95
C GLU A 146 2.75 -12.21 8.92
N ARG A 147 2.63 -11.25 8.02
CA ARG A 147 3.70 -10.76 7.15
C ARG A 147 3.88 -9.27 7.37
N LYS A 148 5.12 -8.81 7.37
CA LYS A 148 5.46 -7.39 7.28
C LYS A 148 6.17 -7.14 5.96
N LEU A 149 5.71 -6.14 5.22
CA LEU A 149 6.30 -5.72 3.94
C LEU A 149 6.01 -4.24 3.73
N TYR A 150 6.73 -3.63 2.82
CA TYR A 150 6.49 -2.23 2.44
C TYR A 150 5.54 -2.17 1.23
N ALA A 151 4.72 -1.12 1.15
CA ALA A 151 4.01 -0.78 -0.07
C ALA A 151 5.01 -0.66 -1.23
N GLY A 152 4.64 -1.13 -2.42
CA GLY A 152 5.55 -1.25 -3.56
C GLY A 152 6.51 -2.43 -3.50
N ALA A 153 6.33 -3.38 -2.57
CA ALA A 153 7.08 -4.64 -2.60
C ALA A 153 6.72 -5.43 -3.88
N ARG A 154 7.73 -6.00 -4.52
CA ARG A 154 7.69 -6.62 -5.85
C ARG A 154 6.48 -7.53 -6.11
N PHE A 155 6.11 -8.34 -5.13
CA PHE A 155 5.05 -9.33 -5.31
C PHE A 155 3.64 -8.80 -5.05
N ILE A 156 3.48 -7.50 -4.77
CA ILE A 156 2.15 -6.93 -4.59
C ILE A 156 1.50 -6.81 -5.96
N ARG A 157 0.36 -7.50 -6.12
CA ARG A 157 -0.45 -7.42 -7.32
C ARG A 157 -1.41 -6.22 -7.29
N GLY A 158 -1.73 -5.74 -6.11
CA GLY A 158 -2.63 -4.62 -5.86
C GLY A 158 -3.55 -4.87 -4.66
N TYR A 159 -4.57 -4.01 -4.52
CA TYR A 159 -5.40 -4.00 -3.33
C TYR A 159 -6.89 -3.97 -3.66
N GLY A 160 -7.66 -4.84 -3.01
CA GLY A 160 -9.11 -4.74 -2.93
C GLY A 160 -9.51 -3.78 -1.81
N GLN A 161 -10.37 -2.82 -2.11
CA GLN A 161 -10.84 -1.77 -1.20
C GLN A 161 -12.32 -1.99 -0.88
N PRO A 162 -12.69 -2.71 0.20
CA PRO A 162 -14.07 -2.93 0.56
C PRO A 162 -14.84 -1.62 0.78
N ASP A 163 -16.09 -1.56 0.33
CA ASP A 163 -16.92 -0.37 0.46
C ASP A 163 -17.55 -0.23 1.85
N TYR A 164 -16.72 0.00 2.84
CA TYR A 164 -17.18 0.17 4.22
C TYR A 164 -18.17 1.31 4.39
N ALA A 165 -18.03 2.39 3.61
CA ALA A 165 -18.93 3.54 3.66
C ALA A 165 -20.39 3.16 3.37
N SER A 166 -20.62 2.16 2.50
CA SER A 166 -21.96 1.67 2.18
C SER A 166 -22.68 0.98 3.35
N LEU A 167 -21.95 0.57 4.40
CA LEU A 167 -22.48 -0.11 5.58
C LEU A 167 -22.52 0.80 6.82
N THR A 168 -22.09 2.05 6.72
CA THR A 168 -22.15 2.98 7.85
C THR A 168 -23.61 3.37 8.13
N THR A 169 -23.95 3.46 9.41
CA THR A 169 -25.29 3.88 9.88
C THR A 169 -25.31 5.35 10.32
N GLU A 170 -24.20 6.04 10.23
CA GLU A 170 -24.08 7.46 10.53
C GLU A 170 -24.28 8.26 9.24
N ASP A 171 -24.99 9.39 9.33
CA ASP A 171 -25.06 10.34 8.23
C ASP A 171 -23.63 10.71 7.80
N PRO A 172 -23.36 10.81 6.50
CA PRO A 172 -22.02 11.17 6.04
C PRO A 172 -21.62 12.47 6.74
N ILE A 173 -20.48 12.46 7.43
CA ILE A 173 -19.88 13.68 7.99
C ILE A 173 -19.83 14.65 6.82
N PRO A 174 -20.50 15.83 6.89
CA PRO A 174 -20.44 16.78 5.80
C PRO A 174 -18.96 17.05 5.52
N ALA A 175 -18.58 16.88 4.27
CA ALA A 175 -17.21 17.18 3.83
C ALA A 175 -16.81 18.52 4.46
N PRO A 176 -15.59 18.66 5.02
CA PRO A 176 -15.15 19.90 5.60
C PRO A 176 -15.41 20.99 4.57
N ALA A 177 -16.27 21.96 4.94
CA ALA A 177 -16.64 23.06 4.06
C ALA A 177 -15.35 23.58 3.47
N SER A 178 -15.27 23.57 2.14
CA SER A 178 -14.16 24.08 1.37
C SER A 178 -13.68 25.35 2.08
N SER A 179 -12.48 25.29 2.63
CA SER A 179 -11.88 26.45 3.27
C SER A 179 -11.85 27.55 2.23
N THR A 180 -12.72 28.55 2.39
CA THR A 180 -12.59 29.81 1.67
C THR A 180 -11.14 30.25 1.78
N PRO A 181 -10.50 30.66 0.69
CA PRO A 181 -9.13 31.11 0.76
C PRO A 181 -9.07 32.26 1.77
N VAL A 182 -8.29 32.08 2.82
CA VAL A 182 -7.97 33.12 3.77
C VAL A 182 -7.31 34.23 2.97
N VAL A 183 -8.04 35.31 2.74
CA VAL A 183 -7.50 36.54 2.20
C VAL A 183 -6.54 37.07 3.27
N ILE A 184 -5.26 36.86 3.06
CA ILE A 184 -4.21 37.46 3.89
C ILE A 184 -4.33 38.97 3.69
N ALA A 185 -4.86 39.66 4.70
CA ALA A 185 -4.90 41.10 4.74
C ALA A 185 -3.49 41.66 4.57
N LYS A 186 -3.34 42.59 3.65
CA LYS A 186 -2.10 43.33 3.44
C LYS A 186 -1.66 43.98 4.73
N PRO A 187 -0.38 43.97 5.10
CA PRO A 187 0.09 44.74 6.24
C PRO A 187 -0.08 46.24 5.96
N VAL A 188 -0.64 46.90 6.94
CA VAL A 188 -0.73 48.36 6.98
C VAL A 188 0.68 48.92 7.10
N THR A 189 1.07 49.68 6.11
CA THR A 189 2.28 50.54 6.14
C THR A 189 1.87 51.84 6.84
N ASP A 190 2.37 52.10 8.03
CA ASP A 190 2.74 53.44 8.43
C ASP A 190 3.64 53.41 9.67
N VAL A 191 4.93 53.64 9.52
CA VAL A 191 5.78 54.39 10.46
C VAL A 191 6.93 55.01 9.68
N THR A 192 6.94 56.32 9.64
CA THR A 192 7.99 57.19 9.18
C THR A 192 9.28 57.06 9.97
N GLY A 193 10.45 57.06 9.32
CA GLY A 193 11.73 57.35 10.00
C GLY A 193 12.96 56.85 9.33
N CYS A 194 13.54 57.69 8.47
CA CYS A 194 14.96 57.86 8.11
C CYS A 194 15.95 56.70 8.09
N GLY A 195 16.58 56.50 6.93
CA GLY A 195 17.92 55.90 6.82
C GLY A 195 18.09 54.90 5.68
N ASN A 196 18.53 55.38 4.52
CA ASN A 196 18.93 54.54 3.40
C ASN A 196 20.25 53.82 3.71
N PRO A 197 20.42 52.56 3.41
CA PRO A 197 21.24 52.14 2.28
C PRO A 197 20.63 51.04 1.40
N SER A 198 21.08 51.02 0.19
CA SER A 198 20.75 50.25 -1.00
C SER A 198 20.19 48.83 -0.83
N PRO A 199 19.27 48.40 -1.74
CA PRO A 199 18.71 47.06 -1.68
C PRO A 199 19.69 46.05 -2.27
N GLN A 200 20.23 45.19 -1.43
CA GLN A 200 20.76 43.92 -1.89
C GLN A 200 19.60 42.96 -2.03
N ASN A 201 19.29 42.62 -3.24
CA ASN A 201 18.30 41.66 -3.66
C ASN A 201 18.76 40.27 -3.24
N SER A 202 18.36 39.80 -2.08
CA SER A 202 18.53 38.41 -1.69
C SER A 202 17.20 37.68 -1.92
N ASN A 203 17.07 37.06 -3.09
CA ASN A 203 16.15 35.98 -3.35
C ASN A 203 16.41 34.89 -2.30
N LEU A 204 15.63 34.87 -1.22
CA LEU A 204 15.55 33.69 -0.35
C LEU A 204 14.78 32.59 -1.10
N LYS A 205 15.47 31.92 -2.02
CA LYS A 205 15.12 30.55 -2.38
C LYS A 205 15.47 29.72 -1.16
N THR A 206 14.49 29.28 -0.39
CA THR A 206 14.67 28.19 0.56
C THR A 206 15.12 26.99 -0.25
N GLN A 207 16.42 26.77 -0.37
CA GLN A 207 16.96 25.55 -0.94
C GLN A 207 16.73 24.45 0.09
N ILE A 208 15.73 23.62 -0.13
CA ILE A 208 15.66 22.33 0.56
C ILE A 208 16.83 21.52 0.01
N SER A 209 17.90 21.44 0.79
CA SER A 209 19.06 20.63 0.45
C SER A 209 18.73 19.17 0.82
N LEU A 210 18.36 18.38 -0.17
CA LEU A 210 18.21 16.94 0.02
C LEU A 210 19.60 16.30 0.13
N PRO A 211 19.76 15.26 0.98
CA PRO A 211 21.05 14.60 1.16
C PRO A 211 21.50 13.92 -0.13
N ILE A 212 22.82 13.82 -0.29
CA ILE A 212 23.39 12.95 -1.31
C ILE A 212 23.23 11.51 -0.82
N LEU A 213 22.69 10.62 -1.69
CA LEU A 213 22.52 9.22 -1.38
C LEU A 213 23.33 8.36 -2.36
N SER A 214 23.91 7.30 -1.84
CA SER A 214 24.73 6.35 -2.58
C SER A 214 24.64 4.94 -1.98
N ARG A 215 25.22 3.99 -2.66
CA ARG A 215 25.24 2.60 -2.20
C ARG A 215 25.83 2.48 -0.79
N GLY A 216 25.11 1.79 0.09
CA GLY A 216 25.44 1.59 1.50
C GLY A 216 24.62 2.48 2.45
N ASP A 217 23.99 3.55 1.94
CA ASP A 217 23.10 4.38 2.75
C ASP A 217 21.82 3.62 3.11
N LYS A 218 21.21 3.97 4.25
CA LYS A 218 20.00 3.32 4.77
C LYS A 218 19.05 4.32 5.42
N GLY A 219 17.80 3.95 5.52
CA GLY A 219 16.77 4.67 6.26
C GLY A 219 15.71 5.33 5.38
N GLU A 220 14.89 6.19 6.00
CA GLU A 220 13.67 6.75 5.40
C GLU A 220 13.93 7.56 4.13
N THR A 221 15.05 8.28 4.05
CA THR A 221 15.38 9.06 2.85
C THR A 221 15.73 8.16 1.66
N VAL A 222 16.39 7.02 1.92
CA VAL A 222 16.65 5.99 0.90
C VAL A 222 15.34 5.38 0.44
N ARG A 223 14.44 5.08 1.37
CA ARG A 223 13.13 4.54 1.04
C ARG A 223 12.28 5.51 0.23
N ALA A 224 12.26 6.80 0.60
CA ALA A 224 11.60 7.84 -0.18
C ALA A 224 12.16 7.94 -1.61
N LEU A 225 13.47 7.83 -1.77
CA LEU A 225 14.11 7.75 -3.08
C LEU A 225 13.63 6.53 -3.86
N GLN A 226 13.60 5.35 -3.24
CA GLN A 226 13.15 4.11 -3.87
C GLN A 226 11.71 4.22 -4.35
N LEU A 227 10.81 4.79 -3.53
CA LEU A 227 9.41 5.05 -3.92
C LEU A 227 9.32 5.98 -5.14
N LEU A 228 10.12 7.05 -5.19
CA LEU A 228 10.17 7.94 -6.34
C LEU A 228 10.67 7.22 -7.60
N LEU A 229 11.71 6.38 -7.47
CA LEU A 229 12.25 5.58 -8.58
C LEU A 229 11.23 4.58 -9.09
N ILE A 230 10.56 3.85 -8.19
CA ILE A 230 9.50 2.89 -8.51
C ILE A 230 8.34 3.60 -9.23
N GLY A 231 7.88 4.74 -8.70
CA GLY A 231 6.86 5.57 -9.34
C GLY A 231 7.24 6.10 -10.74
N ARG A 232 8.52 6.03 -11.12
CA ARG A 232 9.04 6.35 -12.46
C ARG A 232 9.38 5.10 -13.29
N GLY A 233 8.95 3.90 -12.83
CA GLY A 233 9.19 2.63 -13.51
C GLY A 233 10.59 2.05 -13.32
N CYS A 234 11.39 2.57 -12.39
CA CYS A 234 12.72 2.05 -12.06
C CYS A 234 12.64 1.13 -10.86
N ARG A 235 13.18 -0.09 -10.97
CA ARG A 235 13.09 -1.11 -9.92
C ARG A 235 14.25 -1.04 -8.94
N CYS A 236 13.93 -1.06 -7.64
CA CYS A 236 14.89 -1.06 -6.55
C CYS A 236 15.17 -2.45 -5.98
N GLY A 237 14.90 -3.51 -6.75
CA GLY A 237 15.16 -4.90 -6.36
C GLY A 237 13.93 -5.63 -5.85
N PRO A 238 14.09 -6.89 -5.39
CA PRO A 238 12.98 -7.76 -5.01
C PRO A 238 12.24 -7.32 -3.74
N TRP A 239 12.86 -6.46 -2.96
CA TRP A 239 12.33 -5.95 -1.69
C TRP A 239 11.65 -4.58 -1.83
N GLY A 240 11.61 -4.01 -3.06
CA GLY A 240 11.01 -2.72 -3.34
C GLY A 240 11.68 -1.57 -2.59
N ALA A 241 10.88 -0.75 -1.90
CA ALA A 241 11.35 0.38 -1.10
C ALA A 241 11.68 -0.06 0.33
N ASP A 242 12.77 -0.82 0.50
CA ASP A 242 13.19 -1.41 1.77
C ASP A 242 14.03 -0.47 2.65
N GLY A 243 14.41 0.70 2.11
CA GLY A 243 15.26 1.67 2.79
C GLY A 243 16.75 1.28 2.81
N ASP A 244 17.17 0.27 2.04
CA ASP A 244 18.56 -0.12 1.87
C ASP A 244 19.06 0.25 0.45
N PHE A 245 20.01 1.17 0.35
CA PHE A 245 20.60 1.53 -0.94
C PHE A 245 21.60 0.43 -1.36
N GLY A 246 21.06 -0.72 -1.71
CA GLY A 246 21.83 -1.86 -2.21
C GLY A 246 22.18 -1.71 -3.70
N ALA A 247 22.72 -2.80 -4.27
CA ALA A 247 23.10 -2.86 -5.69
C ALA A 247 21.89 -2.66 -6.62
N ALA A 248 20.72 -3.16 -6.23
CA ALA A 248 19.50 -3.01 -7.02
C ALA A 248 19.01 -1.56 -7.07
N THR A 249 19.04 -0.86 -5.93
CA THR A 249 18.72 0.58 -5.87
C THR A 249 19.72 1.40 -6.68
N GLN A 250 21.01 1.07 -6.61
CA GLN A 250 22.03 1.72 -7.45
C GLN A 250 21.72 1.54 -8.94
N GLY A 251 21.40 0.31 -9.37
CA GLY A 251 21.03 0.03 -10.77
C GLY A 251 19.77 0.78 -11.22
N ALA A 252 18.80 0.95 -10.32
CA ALA A 252 17.60 1.75 -10.55
C ALA A 252 17.95 3.24 -10.76
N VAL A 253 18.83 3.81 -9.92
CA VAL A 253 19.32 5.18 -10.06
C VAL A 253 20.06 5.37 -11.39
N GLU A 254 20.98 4.48 -11.74
CA GLU A 254 21.71 4.53 -13.01
C GLU A 254 20.79 4.43 -14.23
N SER A 255 19.76 3.57 -14.16
CA SER A 255 18.74 3.46 -15.20
C SER A 255 17.93 4.76 -15.35
N TYR A 256 17.52 5.36 -14.22
CA TYR A 256 16.82 6.63 -14.22
C TYR A 256 17.69 7.76 -14.77
N GLN A 257 18.93 7.86 -14.32
CA GLN A 257 19.91 8.85 -14.80
C GLN A 257 20.13 8.75 -16.31
N ARG A 258 20.26 7.53 -16.84
CA ARG A 258 20.38 7.26 -18.28
C ARG A 258 19.19 7.79 -19.06
N GLY A 259 17.98 7.46 -18.60
CA GLY A 259 16.73 7.90 -19.25
C GLY A 259 16.55 9.41 -19.28
N HIS A 260 17.12 10.12 -18.30
CA HIS A 260 17.03 11.57 -18.15
C HIS A 260 18.30 12.33 -18.56
N LYS A 261 19.26 11.65 -19.23
CA LYS A 261 20.52 12.23 -19.70
C LYS A 261 21.36 12.88 -18.59
N LEU A 262 21.30 12.33 -17.40
CA LEU A 262 22.13 12.71 -16.27
C LEU A 262 23.43 11.89 -16.25
N SER A 263 24.41 12.31 -15.42
CA SER A 263 25.58 11.49 -15.14
C SER A 263 25.18 10.15 -14.52
N MET A 264 25.59 9.05 -15.14
CA MET A 264 25.27 7.69 -14.69
C MET A 264 26.27 7.22 -13.63
N ASP A 265 26.32 7.90 -12.50
CA ASP A 265 27.26 7.62 -11.41
C ASP A 265 26.64 6.77 -10.27
N GLY A 266 25.33 6.48 -10.37
CA GLY A 266 24.61 5.76 -9.35
C GLY A 266 24.46 6.51 -8.03
N VAL A 267 24.75 7.81 -8.02
CA VAL A 267 24.67 8.70 -6.85
C VAL A 267 23.50 9.66 -7.02
N VAL A 268 22.69 9.79 -6.00
CA VAL A 268 21.54 10.71 -6.02
C VAL A 268 21.98 12.07 -5.45
N GLY A 269 22.52 12.90 -6.31
CA GLY A 269 22.87 14.28 -6.02
C GLY A 269 21.77 15.27 -6.41
N PRO A 270 22.04 16.60 -6.30
CA PRO A 270 21.03 17.64 -6.59
C PRO A 270 20.37 17.52 -7.97
N ALA A 271 21.13 17.18 -9.01
CA ALA A 271 20.61 17.01 -10.36
C ALA A 271 19.63 15.84 -10.47
N THR A 272 19.96 14.71 -9.83
CA THR A 272 19.10 13.52 -9.80
C THR A 272 17.84 13.79 -8.97
N TRP A 273 17.96 14.45 -7.82
CA TRP A 273 16.81 14.87 -7.03
C TRP A 273 15.88 15.82 -7.79
N SER A 274 16.44 16.84 -8.44
CA SER A 274 15.63 17.77 -9.24
C SER A 274 14.83 17.06 -10.33
N ALA A 275 15.47 16.14 -11.04
CA ALA A 275 14.79 15.35 -12.07
C ALA A 275 13.70 14.44 -11.48
N LEU A 276 13.96 13.78 -10.35
CA LEU A 276 12.99 12.93 -9.66
C LEU A 276 11.77 13.73 -9.15
N LEU A 277 11.97 14.95 -8.69
CA LEU A 277 10.91 15.80 -8.14
C LEU A 277 10.23 16.65 -9.21
N GLY A 278 10.81 16.76 -10.41
CA GLY A 278 10.27 17.58 -11.50
C GLY A 278 10.45 19.08 -11.28
N VAL A 279 11.54 19.52 -10.62
CA VAL A 279 11.84 20.92 -10.27
C VAL A 279 13.20 21.36 -10.80
#